data_0cf074139e0eff6241b12e7b69de5fa1
#
_entry.id   0cf074139e0eff6241b12e7b69de5fa1
#
_cell.length_a   1.000
_cell.length_b   1.000
_cell.length_c   1.000
_cell.angle_alpha   90.00
_cell.angle_beta   90.00
_cell.angle_gamma   90.00
#
_symmetry.space_group_name_H-M   'P 1'
#
loop_
_entity.id
_entity.type
_entity.pdbx_description
1 polymer ?
#
loop_
_entity_poly.entity_id
_entity_poly.type
_entity_poly.pdbx_seq_one_letter_code
_entity_poly.pdbx_strand_id
1 'polypeptide(L)'
;MRTDFLLADNAHARWVRRSDRGSDFVTFQEMHVQPISRSHPQGVAFDSGGARFSIEERRQAAHRRRYRFAETLASAINAKAANGDLGRLCVAAPPRTLAAIRRQMTPEARAKLVHVLAKDLTKTPDDKLGDWLQALELN
;
A
#
# COMPACT_ATOMS: atom_id res chain seq x y z
N MET A 1 -3.92 -15.23 17.20
CA MET A 1 -3.12 -14.06 16.78
C MET A 1 -3.83 -13.37 15.62
N ARG A 2 -3.96 -12.06 15.72
CA ARG A 2 -4.68 -11.29 14.71
C ARG A 2 -3.88 -11.18 13.41
N THR A 3 -4.58 -11.26 12.30
CA THR A 3 -3.97 -11.06 10.99
C THR A 3 -4.48 -9.75 10.41
N ASP A 4 -3.57 -8.88 10.01
CA ASP A 4 -3.90 -7.65 9.32
C ASP A 4 -3.52 -7.81 7.86
N PHE A 5 -4.34 -7.22 6.99
CA PHE A 5 -4.11 -7.25 5.55
C PHE A 5 -3.87 -5.84 5.07
N LEU A 6 -2.80 -5.64 4.33
CA LEU A 6 -2.54 -4.36 3.68
C LEU A 6 -2.78 -4.54 2.19
N LEU A 7 -3.76 -3.80 1.67
CA LEU A 7 -4.11 -3.84 0.25
C LEU A 7 -3.67 -2.52 -0.36
N ALA A 8 -2.76 -2.58 -1.32
CA ALA A 8 -2.14 -1.35 -1.84
C ALA A 8 -2.02 -1.34 -3.35
N ASP A 9 -2.00 -0.14 -3.91
CA ASP A 9 -1.52 0.10 -5.26
C ASP A 9 -0.46 1.19 -5.14
N ASN A 10 -0.16 1.91 -6.22
CA ASN A 10 0.92 2.90 -6.14
C ASN A 10 0.45 4.27 -5.63
N ALA A 11 -0.80 4.40 -5.25
CA ALA A 11 -1.31 5.68 -4.76
C ALA A 11 -2.27 5.55 -3.59
N HIS A 12 -2.83 4.37 -3.38
CA HIS A 12 -3.81 4.13 -2.34
C HIS A 12 -3.50 2.84 -1.60
N ALA A 13 -3.90 2.79 -0.35
CA ALA A 13 -3.78 1.57 0.43
C ALA A 13 -4.86 1.55 1.50
N ARG A 14 -5.22 0.37 1.92
CA ARG A 14 -6.14 0.23 3.04
C ARG A 14 -5.75 -0.97 3.88
N TRP A 15 -5.93 -0.79 5.17
CA TRP A 15 -5.68 -1.83 6.15
C TRP A 15 -7.00 -2.51 6.46
N VAL A 16 -7.00 -3.82 6.39
CA VAL A 16 -8.21 -4.61 6.54
C VAL A 16 -7.98 -5.70 7.58
N ARG A 17 -9.01 -6.03 8.32
CA ARG A 17 -8.97 -7.17 9.23
C ARG A 17 -10.31 -7.85 9.24
N ARG A 18 -10.33 -9.07 9.75
CA ARG A 18 -11.59 -9.80 9.86
C ARG A 18 -12.43 -9.18 10.96
N SER A 19 -13.71 -9.05 10.70
CA SER A 19 -14.65 -8.55 11.68
C SER A 19 -14.75 -9.50 12.86
N ASP A 20 -14.95 -8.94 14.05
CA ASP A 20 -15.12 -9.75 15.25
C ASP A 20 -16.36 -10.62 15.20
N ARG A 21 -17.30 -10.29 14.36
CA ARG A 21 -18.59 -10.95 14.35
C ARG A 21 -18.77 -11.93 13.22
N GLY A 22 -17.72 -12.39 12.61
CA GLY A 22 -17.93 -13.35 11.57
C GLY A 22 -16.80 -13.40 10.58
N SER A 23 -17.13 -13.78 9.35
CA SER A 23 -16.12 -13.97 8.32
C SER A 23 -15.92 -12.77 7.42
N ASP A 24 -16.57 -11.67 7.74
CA ASP A 24 -16.46 -10.48 6.90
C ASP A 24 -15.16 -9.74 7.17
N PHE A 25 -14.65 -9.09 6.15
CA PHE A 25 -13.46 -8.27 6.27
C PHE A 25 -13.86 -6.79 6.29
N VAL A 26 -13.16 -6.00 7.07
CA VAL A 26 -13.51 -4.60 7.27
C VAL A 26 -12.26 -3.75 7.13
N THR A 27 -12.37 -2.68 6.34
CA THR A 27 -11.30 -1.69 6.22
C THR A 27 -11.34 -0.78 7.45
N PHE A 28 -10.24 -0.72 8.18
CA PHE A 28 -10.20 0.11 9.38
C PHE A 28 -9.29 1.33 9.25
N GLN A 29 -8.56 1.44 8.17
CA GLN A 29 -7.69 2.59 7.93
C GLN A 29 -7.40 2.70 6.44
N GLU A 30 -7.35 3.91 5.93
CA GLU A 30 -7.00 4.14 4.53
C GLU A 30 -5.85 5.11 4.45
N MET A 31 -5.03 4.95 3.43
CA MET A 31 -3.89 5.82 3.17
C MET A 31 -3.85 6.14 1.69
N HIS A 32 -3.42 7.34 1.35
CA HIS A 32 -3.27 7.70 -0.05
C HIS A 32 -2.24 8.79 -0.19
N VAL A 33 -1.73 8.91 -1.41
CA VAL A 33 -0.74 9.91 -1.72
C VAL A 33 -1.37 11.28 -1.65
N GLN A 34 -0.69 12.20 -0.99
CA GLN A 34 -1.14 13.58 -0.97
C GLN A 34 -0.97 14.18 -2.36
N PRO A 35 -1.98 14.85 -2.87
CA PRO A 35 -1.83 15.53 -4.16
C PRO A 35 -0.80 16.63 -4.02
N ILE A 36 0.19 16.61 -4.84
CA ILE A 36 1.24 17.61 -4.80
C ILE A 36 0.87 18.83 -5.60
N SER A 37 0.18 18.62 -6.67
CA SER A 37 -0.07 19.68 -7.61
C SER A 37 -0.82 20.85 -7.05
N ARG A 38 -1.57 20.67 -5.98
CA ARG A 38 -2.33 21.75 -5.48
C ARG A 38 -1.52 22.79 -4.80
N SER A 39 -0.36 22.41 -4.30
CA SER A 39 0.46 23.38 -3.63
C SER A 39 1.31 24.16 -4.57
N HIS A 40 1.27 23.85 -5.84
CA HIS A 40 2.05 24.57 -6.79
C HIS A 40 1.18 25.29 -7.69
N PRO A 41 0.90 26.43 -7.36
CA PRO A 41 0.15 27.16 -8.24
C PRO A 41 0.91 27.25 -9.46
N GLN A 42 1.51 26.96 -9.70
CA GLN A 42 2.11 27.05 -10.56
C GLN A 42 2.55 26.19 -11.27
N GLY A 43 2.30 25.72 -10.68
CA GLY A 43 2.61 24.95 -11.36
C GLY A 43 2.92 25.46 -12.45
N VAL A 44 2.91 25.95 -12.28
CA VAL A 44 2.95 26.31 -12.93
C VAL A 44 3.65 26.25 -13.76
N ALA A 45 3.97 26.23 -13.53
CA ALA A 45 4.59 26.25 -14.19
C ALA A 45 4.56 25.73 -15.34
N PHE A 46 4.22 25.81 -15.51
CA PHE A 46 4.25 25.43 -16.35
C PHE A 46 4.41 25.79 -17.17
N ASP A 47 4.53 26.02 -16.66
CA ASP A 47 4.86 26.56 -17.39
C ASP A 47 4.89 26.03 -18.61
N SER A 48 4.65 26.58 -19.15
CA SER A 48 4.89 26.20 -20.46
C SER A 48 6.03 25.28 -20.54
N GLY A 49 6.91 25.45 -19.62
CA GLY A 49 8.05 24.58 -19.59
C GLY A 49 7.66 23.15 -19.36
N GLY A 50 6.61 23.00 -18.59
CA GLY A 50 6.17 21.65 -18.31
C GLY A 50 5.79 20.88 -19.53
N ALA A 51 5.37 21.57 -20.56
CA ALA A 51 4.98 20.91 -21.76
C ALA A 51 6.16 20.22 -22.44
N ARG A 52 7.34 20.56 -22.05
CA ARG A 52 8.49 19.98 -22.68
C ARG A 52 9.08 18.80 -21.98
N PHE A 53 8.46 18.37 -20.90
CA PHE A 53 8.94 17.19 -20.22
C PHE A 53 8.83 16.00 -21.15
N SER A 54 9.92 15.28 -21.30
CA SER A 54 9.94 14.09 -22.13
C SER A 54 9.14 12.98 -21.47
N ILE A 55 8.85 11.97 -22.25
CA ILE A 55 8.19 10.78 -21.73
C ILE A 55 9.03 10.14 -20.67
N GLU A 56 10.35 10.16 -20.86
CA GLU A 56 11.26 9.56 -19.92
C GLU A 56 11.21 10.27 -18.56
N GLU A 57 11.18 11.58 -18.58
CA GLU A 57 11.10 12.34 -17.34
C GLU A 57 9.79 12.09 -16.62
N ARG A 58 8.70 11.94 -17.34
CA ARG A 58 7.42 11.61 -16.74
C ARG A 58 7.42 10.24 -16.09
N ARG A 59 8.06 9.28 -16.74
CA ARG A 59 8.18 7.94 -16.19
C ARG A 59 8.98 7.95 -14.90
N GLN A 60 10.07 8.71 -14.89
CA GLN A 60 10.90 8.81 -13.71
C GLN A 60 10.16 9.46 -12.56
N ALA A 61 9.40 10.49 -12.85
CA ALA A 61 8.61 11.15 -11.82
C ALA A 61 7.55 10.21 -11.25
N ALA A 62 6.88 9.45 -12.11
CA ALA A 62 5.88 8.50 -11.66
C ALA A 62 6.50 7.39 -10.83
N HIS A 63 7.69 6.95 -11.24
CA HIS A 63 8.42 5.92 -10.51
C HIS A 63 8.80 6.41 -9.12
N ARG A 64 9.27 7.64 -9.00
CA ARG A 64 9.63 8.20 -7.70
C ARG A 64 8.43 8.33 -6.78
N ARG A 65 7.29 8.74 -7.31
CA ARG A 65 6.08 8.83 -6.49
C ARG A 65 5.64 7.47 -5.97
N ARG A 66 5.71 6.47 -6.83
CA ARG A 66 5.38 5.10 -6.45
C ARG A 66 6.31 4.60 -5.36
N TYR A 67 7.58 4.89 -5.52
CA TYR A 67 8.58 4.46 -4.55
C TYR A 67 8.35 5.14 -3.20
N ARG A 68 8.04 6.43 -3.23
CA ARG A 68 7.78 7.16 -1.99
C ARG A 68 6.55 6.65 -1.26
N PHE A 69 5.54 6.28 -2.00
CA PHE A 69 4.36 5.73 -1.35
C PHE A 69 4.67 4.38 -0.73
N ALA A 70 5.45 3.55 -1.43
CA ALA A 70 5.89 2.28 -0.87
C ALA A 70 6.71 2.50 0.40
N GLU A 71 7.55 3.53 0.43
CA GLU A 71 8.29 3.92 1.62
C GLU A 71 7.35 4.24 2.77
N THR A 72 6.31 5.03 2.48
CA THR A 72 5.34 5.40 3.49
C THR A 72 4.64 4.17 4.06
N LEU A 73 4.27 3.24 3.18
CA LEU A 73 3.61 2.02 3.60
C LEU A 73 4.54 1.15 4.44
N ALA A 74 5.78 1.01 4.00
CA ALA A 74 6.75 0.22 4.75
C ALA A 74 7.02 0.84 6.13
N SER A 75 7.08 2.17 6.19
CA SER A 75 7.27 2.85 7.47
C SER A 75 6.10 2.57 8.41
N ALA A 76 4.89 2.56 7.90
CA ALA A 76 3.72 2.27 8.72
C ALA A 76 3.77 0.82 9.23
N ILE A 77 4.16 -0.11 8.37
CA ILE A 77 4.31 -1.50 8.76
C ILE A 77 5.39 -1.64 9.83
N ASN A 78 6.54 -1.00 9.61
CA ASN A 78 7.66 -1.09 10.54
C ASN A 78 7.30 -0.52 11.91
N ALA A 79 6.54 0.58 11.92
CA ALA A 79 6.12 1.18 13.17
C ALA A 79 5.16 0.27 13.93
N LYS A 80 4.22 -0.36 13.23
CA LYS A 80 3.29 -1.29 13.88
C LYS A 80 4.03 -2.49 14.45
N ALA A 81 5.01 -3.00 13.71
CA ALA A 81 5.80 -4.14 14.19
C ALA A 81 6.61 -3.74 15.42
N ALA A 82 7.23 -2.57 15.41
CA ALA A 82 8.04 -2.12 16.53
C ALA A 82 7.20 -1.87 17.78
N ASN A 83 5.97 -1.43 17.61
CA ASN A 83 5.08 -1.13 18.74
C ASN A 83 4.32 -2.34 19.27
N GLY A 84 4.51 -3.49 18.66
CA GLY A 84 3.77 -4.69 19.07
C GLY A 84 2.34 -4.71 18.60
N ASP A 85 2.00 -3.86 17.63
CA ASP A 85 0.62 -3.78 17.12
C ASP A 85 0.36 -4.68 15.94
N LEU A 86 1.36 -5.43 15.52
CA LEU A 86 1.25 -6.28 14.34
C LEU A 86 1.41 -7.73 14.72
N GLY A 87 0.38 -8.52 14.53
CA GLY A 87 0.47 -9.96 14.78
C GLY A 87 1.01 -10.67 13.56
N ARG A 88 0.13 -10.93 12.59
CA ARG A 88 0.54 -11.49 11.31
C ARG A 88 0.13 -10.50 10.23
N LEU A 89 0.88 -10.47 9.15
CA LEU A 89 0.64 -9.52 8.07
C LEU A 89 0.55 -10.25 6.74
N CYS A 90 -0.46 -9.90 5.97
CA CYS A 90 -0.56 -10.29 4.57
C CYS A 90 -0.59 -9.01 3.74
N VAL A 91 0.12 -8.99 2.62
CA VAL A 91 0.16 -7.82 1.75
C VAL A 91 -0.29 -8.21 0.36
N ALA A 92 -1.24 -7.46 -0.19
CA ALA A 92 -1.66 -7.62 -1.58
C ALA A 92 -1.38 -6.31 -2.30
N ALA A 93 -0.61 -6.37 -3.37
CA ALA A 93 -0.22 -5.19 -4.14
C ALA A 93 0.29 -5.63 -5.50
N PRO A 94 0.30 -4.73 -6.49
CA PRO A 94 0.94 -5.05 -7.76
C PRO A 94 2.40 -5.43 -7.54
N PRO A 95 2.98 -6.25 -8.40
CA PRO A 95 4.32 -6.81 -8.15
C PRO A 95 5.40 -5.78 -7.85
N ARG A 96 5.42 -4.67 -8.57
CA ARG A 96 6.45 -3.65 -8.34
C ARG A 96 6.29 -2.96 -7.00
N THR A 97 5.04 -2.65 -6.64
CA THR A 97 4.74 -2.03 -5.37
C THR A 97 5.09 -2.98 -4.23
N LEU A 98 4.72 -4.24 -4.39
CA LEU A 98 5.00 -5.26 -3.40
C LEU A 98 6.50 -5.39 -3.15
N ALA A 99 7.29 -5.43 -4.23
CA ALA A 99 8.74 -5.54 -4.12
C ALA A 99 9.34 -4.32 -3.41
N ALA A 100 8.84 -3.13 -3.73
CA ALA A 100 9.33 -1.90 -3.11
C ALA A 100 9.01 -1.86 -1.62
N ILE A 101 7.82 -2.29 -1.24
CA ILE A 101 7.44 -2.36 0.17
C ILE A 101 8.34 -3.34 0.91
N ARG A 102 8.50 -4.54 0.38
CA ARG A 102 9.27 -5.57 1.05
C ARG A 102 10.72 -5.18 1.23
N ARG A 103 11.27 -4.47 0.26
CA ARG A 103 12.66 -4.05 0.31
C ARG A 103 12.94 -3.13 1.49
N GLN A 104 11.95 -2.41 1.94
CA GLN A 104 12.11 -1.41 2.98
C GLN A 104 11.60 -1.85 4.34
N MET A 105 11.11 -3.06 4.45
CA MET A 105 10.64 -3.59 5.73
C MET A 105 11.81 -3.98 6.61
N THR A 106 11.68 -3.69 7.91
CA THR A 106 12.69 -4.11 8.87
C THR A 106 12.63 -5.63 9.04
N PRO A 107 13.70 -6.25 9.56
CA PRO A 107 13.64 -7.69 9.84
C PRO A 107 12.51 -8.06 10.78
N GLU A 108 12.21 -7.20 11.75
CA GLU A 108 11.10 -7.44 12.67
C GLU A 108 9.76 -7.49 11.94
N ALA A 109 9.56 -6.53 11.03
CA ALA A 109 8.33 -6.49 10.24
C ALA A 109 8.25 -7.68 9.29
N ARG A 110 9.37 -8.04 8.67
CA ARG A 110 9.38 -9.19 7.77
C ARG A 110 9.03 -10.49 8.47
N ALA A 111 9.40 -10.60 9.72
CA ALA A 111 9.07 -11.79 10.49
C ALA A 111 7.56 -11.95 10.68
N LYS A 112 6.81 -10.84 10.56
CA LYS A 112 5.36 -10.89 10.69
C LYS A 112 4.66 -11.15 9.36
N LEU A 113 5.38 -11.04 8.25
CA LEU A 113 4.78 -11.21 6.92
C LEU A 113 4.63 -12.69 6.61
N VAL A 114 3.39 -13.15 6.52
CA VAL A 114 3.11 -14.56 6.32
C VAL A 114 2.66 -14.88 4.90
N HIS A 115 2.04 -13.94 4.21
CA HIS A 115 1.60 -14.15 2.84
C HIS A 115 1.67 -12.88 2.03
N VAL A 116 1.92 -13.03 0.74
CA VAL A 116 1.84 -11.92 -0.21
C VAL A 116 0.99 -12.37 -1.39
N LEU A 117 0.32 -11.41 -1.99
CA LEU A 117 -0.50 -11.64 -3.18
C LEU A 117 -0.21 -10.52 -4.16
N ALA A 118 0.29 -10.88 -5.34
CA ALA A 118 0.65 -9.90 -6.36
C ALA A 118 -0.59 -9.46 -7.12
N LYS A 119 -1.47 -8.75 -6.44
CA LYS A 119 -2.73 -8.34 -7.02
C LYS A 119 -3.22 -7.06 -6.36
N ASP A 120 -3.81 -6.19 -7.15
CA ASP A 120 -4.38 -4.94 -6.66
C ASP A 120 -5.82 -5.19 -6.21
N LEU A 121 -6.05 -5.14 -4.92
CA LEU A 121 -7.38 -5.30 -4.34
C LEU A 121 -7.89 -4.00 -3.75
N THR A 122 -7.26 -2.87 -4.07
CA THR A 122 -7.62 -1.58 -3.46
C THR A 122 -9.04 -1.15 -3.77
N LYS A 123 -9.60 -1.60 -4.89
CA LYS A 123 -10.96 -1.23 -5.28
C LYS A 123 -11.98 -2.31 -5.04
N THR A 124 -11.57 -3.41 -4.45
CA THR A 124 -12.48 -4.50 -4.15
C THR A 124 -13.30 -4.15 -2.91
N PRO A 125 -14.63 -4.18 -2.99
CA PRO A 125 -15.45 -3.87 -1.81
C PRO A 125 -15.19 -4.83 -0.66
N ASP A 126 -15.37 -4.34 0.56
CA ASP A 126 -15.12 -5.17 1.74
C ASP A 126 -15.87 -6.50 1.69
N ASP A 127 -17.11 -6.49 1.22
CA ASP A 127 -17.91 -7.70 1.19
C ASP A 127 -17.46 -8.70 0.13
N LYS A 128 -16.55 -8.30 -0.75
CA LYS A 128 -15.99 -9.20 -1.76
C LYS A 128 -14.58 -9.65 -1.42
N LEU A 129 -14.00 -9.08 -0.39
CA LEU A 129 -12.61 -9.41 -0.04
C LEU A 129 -12.45 -10.84 0.43
N GLY A 130 -13.49 -11.43 0.98
CA GLY A 130 -13.40 -12.81 1.45
C GLY A 130 -12.95 -13.78 0.39
N ASP A 131 -13.34 -13.55 -0.87
CA ASP A 131 -12.96 -14.43 -1.96
C ASP A 131 -11.45 -14.50 -2.15
N TRP A 132 -10.75 -13.43 -1.78
CA TRP A 132 -9.30 -13.35 -1.95
C TRP A 132 -8.53 -13.61 -0.67
N LEU A 133 -9.04 -13.10 0.45
CA LEU A 133 -8.27 -13.07 1.69
C LEU A 133 -8.50 -14.27 2.59
N GLN A 134 -9.64 -14.88 2.49
CA GLN A 134 -9.95 -16.01 3.36
C GLN A 134 -8.97 -17.16 3.18
N ALA A 135 -8.60 -17.44 1.95
CA ALA A 135 -7.65 -18.50 1.67
C ALA A 135 -6.27 -18.19 2.25
N LEU A 136 -5.87 -16.92 2.22
CA LEU A 136 -4.59 -16.51 2.76
C LEU A 136 -4.57 -16.66 4.28
N GLU A 137 -5.67 -16.37 4.92
CA GLU A 137 -5.73 -16.45 6.36
C GLU A 137 -5.65 -17.88 6.88
N LEU A 138 -6.20 -18.81 6.14
CA LEU A 138 -6.22 -20.21 6.55
C LEU A 138 -4.88 -20.90 6.38
N ASN A 139 -4.04 -20.36 5.54
CA ASN A 139 -2.72 -20.92 5.34
C ASN A 139 -1.71 -20.29 6.29
#